data_47f5d9c20c441c49ea8a84380f0769e1
#
_entry.id   47f5d9c20c441c49ea8a84380f0769e1
#
_cell.length_a   1.000
_cell.length_b   1.000
_cell.length_c   1.000
_cell.angle_alpha   90.00
_cell.angle_beta   90.00
_cell.angle_gamma   90.00
#
_symmetry.space_group_name_H-M   'P 1'
#
loop_
_entity.id
_entity.type
_entity.pdbx_description
1 polymer ?
#
loop_
_entity_poly.entity_id
_entity_poly.type
_entity_poly.pdbx_seq_one_letter_code
_entity_poly.pdbx_strand_id
1 'polypeptide(L)'
;EYVLTGTCTVEKVFLENFLLADQFEHLPEGMLPMCYPADHYDGVFIPNWAMWFVLELEEYLVRSGDTELIIRAKKRVFDLLRYLETFENADGLLERLPGWVFVEWSAANDWVQDVNFPSNMLYARMLQAVARLYQEPGLLKKSSSLREVIRKRSYNGHFFTDHEVIENGQYQ
;
A
#
# COMPACT_ATOMS: atom_id res chain seq x y z
N GLU A 1 -18.81 9.75 0.84
CA GLU A 1 -19.27 11.15 0.93
C GLU A 1 -19.56 11.72 -0.46
N TYR A 2 -18.61 11.83 -1.35
CA TYR A 2 -18.70 12.53 -2.64
C TYR A 2 -19.91 12.09 -3.50
N VAL A 3 -20.14 10.80 -3.61
CA VAL A 3 -21.26 10.24 -4.42
C VAL A 3 -22.63 10.74 -3.93
N LEU A 4 -22.77 10.99 -2.62
CA LEU A 4 -24.03 11.41 -2.01
C LEU A 4 -24.18 12.92 -1.90
N THR A 5 -23.10 13.65 -1.72
CA THR A 5 -23.11 15.08 -1.36
C THR A 5 -22.43 15.98 -2.38
N GLY A 6 -21.62 15.43 -3.28
CA GLY A 6 -20.77 16.20 -4.19
C GLY A 6 -19.61 16.93 -3.49
N THR A 7 -19.33 16.63 -2.21
CA THR A 7 -18.26 17.24 -1.43
C THR A 7 -17.23 16.22 -0.99
N CYS A 8 -16.01 16.68 -0.69
CA CYS A 8 -14.90 15.87 -0.21
C CYS A 8 -14.40 16.31 1.18
N THR A 9 -15.27 16.93 1.98
CA THR A 9 -14.88 17.56 3.25
C THR A 9 -14.42 16.51 4.28
N VAL A 10 -15.17 15.43 4.42
CA VAL A 10 -14.83 14.33 5.36
C VAL A 10 -13.59 13.59 4.87
N GLU A 11 -13.49 13.31 3.56
CA GLU A 11 -12.29 12.71 2.97
C GLU A 11 -11.05 13.55 3.26
N LYS A 12 -11.14 14.88 3.08
CA LYS A 12 -10.05 15.79 3.39
C LYS A 12 -9.60 15.67 4.84
N VAL A 13 -10.54 15.76 5.78
CA VAL A 13 -10.24 15.64 7.24
C VAL A 13 -9.61 14.28 7.55
N PHE A 14 -10.13 13.21 6.96
CA PHE A 14 -9.57 11.87 7.13
C PHE A 14 -8.11 11.80 6.67
N LEU A 15 -7.82 12.27 5.46
CA LEU A 15 -6.47 12.25 4.90
C LEU A 15 -5.51 13.16 5.68
N GLU A 16 -5.98 14.35 6.10
CA GLU A 16 -5.18 15.29 6.89
C GLU A 16 -4.78 14.74 8.26
N ASN A 17 -5.59 13.89 8.88
CA ASN A 17 -5.23 13.23 10.14
C ASN A 17 -3.91 12.47 10.04
N PHE A 18 -3.65 11.78 8.94
CA PHE A 18 -2.40 11.07 8.71
C PHE A 18 -1.19 11.99 8.49
N LEU A 19 -1.41 13.30 8.39
CA LEU A 19 -0.37 14.32 8.23
C LEU A 19 -0.10 15.12 9.51
N LEU A 20 -0.86 14.88 10.59
CA LEU A 20 -0.74 15.66 11.84
C LEU A 20 0.55 15.38 12.60
N ALA A 21 1.08 14.17 12.52
CA ALA A 21 2.33 13.79 13.15
C ALA A 21 3.43 13.61 12.12
N ASP A 22 4.64 14.06 12.43
CA ASP A 22 5.80 13.81 11.57
C ASP A 22 6.16 12.32 11.55
N GLN A 23 6.04 11.67 12.71
CA GLN A 23 6.24 10.24 12.90
C GLN A 23 5.21 9.70 13.89
N PHE A 24 4.77 8.47 13.71
CA PHE A 24 3.88 7.79 14.65
C PHE A 24 4.70 6.98 15.63
N GLU A 25 4.48 7.24 16.93
CA GLU A 25 5.11 6.46 18.00
C GLU A 25 4.75 4.97 17.86
N HIS A 26 5.67 4.11 18.27
CA HIS A 26 5.52 2.65 18.26
C HIS A 26 5.42 2.01 16.86
N LEU A 27 5.48 2.78 15.78
CA LEU A 27 5.51 2.24 14.42
C LEU A 27 6.91 2.34 13.81
N PRO A 28 7.26 1.43 12.89
CA PRO A 28 8.48 1.58 12.09
C PRO A 28 8.48 2.92 11.33
N GLU A 29 9.68 3.48 11.15
CA GLU A 29 9.83 4.74 10.39
C GLU A 29 9.22 4.59 8.98
N GLY A 30 8.37 5.54 8.61
CA GLY A 30 7.65 5.56 7.34
C GLY A 30 6.33 4.80 7.31
N MET A 31 6.05 3.92 8.29
CA MET A 31 4.78 3.20 8.36
C MET A 31 3.65 4.11 8.86
N LEU A 32 2.42 3.77 8.47
CA LEU A 32 1.20 4.43 8.92
C LEU A 32 0.43 3.55 9.90
N PRO A 33 -0.27 4.15 10.86
CA PRO A 33 -1.20 3.41 11.71
C PRO A 33 -2.36 2.84 10.87
N MET A 34 -2.91 1.72 11.30
CA MET A 34 -4.05 1.11 10.61
C MET A 34 -5.31 1.98 10.67
N CYS A 35 -5.45 2.82 11.70
CA CYS A 35 -6.47 3.86 11.81
C CYS A 35 -5.91 5.05 12.60
N TYR A 36 -6.36 6.27 12.31
CA TYR A 36 -5.90 7.46 12.99
C TYR A 36 -6.96 8.59 12.94
N PRO A 37 -7.22 9.28 14.06
CA PRO A 37 -6.71 8.97 15.40
C PRO A 37 -7.26 7.63 15.91
N ALA A 38 -6.42 6.88 16.60
CA ALA A 38 -6.74 5.53 17.04
C ALA A 38 -6.28 5.28 18.47
N ASP A 39 -6.88 4.32 19.10
CA ASP A 39 -6.56 3.78 20.42
C ASP A 39 -5.66 2.53 20.37
N HIS A 40 -5.07 2.24 19.19
CA HIS A 40 -4.06 1.21 19.01
C HIS A 40 -2.64 1.80 19.16
N TYR A 41 -2.10 1.71 20.36
CA TYR A 41 -0.74 2.17 20.69
C TYR A 41 0.25 1.03 20.92
N ASP A 42 -0.11 -0.17 20.52
CA ASP A 42 0.65 -1.40 20.74
C ASP A 42 1.66 -1.73 19.63
N GLY A 43 1.79 -0.86 18.63
CA GLY A 43 2.69 -1.06 17.50
C GLY A 43 2.13 -1.97 16.41
N VAL A 44 0.88 -2.40 16.50
CA VAL A 44 0.22 -3.17 15.45
C VAL A 44 -0.13 -2.26 14.27
N PHE A 45 0.19 -2.70 13.07
CA PHE A 45 -0.12 -1.99 11.82
C PHE A 45 -0.49 -2.97 10.72
N ILE A 46 -1.20 -2.45 9.70
CA ILE A 46 -1.63 -3.20 8.52
C ILE A 46 -0.96 -2.57 7.29
N PRO A 47 0.10 -3.19 6.72
CA PRO A 47 0.82 -2.61 5.58
C PRO A 47 -0.07 -2.42 4.35
N ASN A 48 -1.06 -3.29 4.14
CA ASN A 48 -2.05 -3.16 3.08
C ASN A 48 -2.87 -1.86 3.21
N TRP A 49 -3.28 -1.50 4.42
CA TRP A 49 -4.06 -0.28 4.65
C TRP A 49 -3.22 0.98 4.46
N ALA A 50 -1.94 0.93 4.81
CA ALA A 50 -1.03 2.02 4.49
C ALA A 50 -0.90 2.25 2.97
N MET A 51 -0.90 1.18 2.17
CA MET A 51 -0.92 1.30 0.71
C MET A 51 -2.24 1.89 0.19
N TRP A 52 -3.38 1.54 0.80
CA TRP A 52 -4.69 2.11 0.46
C TRP A 52 -4.73 3.63 0.69
N PHE A 53 -4.09 4.15 1.72
CA PHE A 53 -3.98 5.60 1.95
C PHE A 53 -3.49 6.36 0.70
N VAL A 54 -2.51 5.80 -0.01
CA VAL A 54 -1.97 6.42 -1.23
C VAL A 54 -3.00 6.39 -2.37
N LEU A 55 -3.77 5.33 -2.47
CA LEU A 55 -4.84 5.23 -3.47
C LEU A 55 -5.96 6.23 -3.17
N GLU A 56 -6.29 6.41 -1.91
CA GLU A 56 -7.29 7.40 -1.46
C GLU A 56 -6.84 8.83 -1.75
N LEU A 57 -5.55 9.14 -1.61
CA LEU A 57 -5.00 10.43 -2.05
C LEU A 57 -5.18 10.68 -3.56
N GLU A 58 -4.94 9.66 -4.40
CA GLU A 58 -5.17 9.78 -5.84
C GLU A 58 -6.65 9.99 -6.16
N GLU A 59 -7.53 9.21 -5.55
CA GLU A 59 -8.98 9.35 -5.73
C GLU A 59 -9.50 10.70 -5.22
N TYR A 60 -9.00 11.18 -4.09
CA TYR A 60 -9.32 12.48 -3.55
C TYR A 60 -8.90 13.60 -4.51
N LEU A 61 -7.69 13.55 -5.04
CA LEU A 61 -7.22 14.53 -6.02
C LEU A 61 -8.13 14.59 -7.25
N VAL A 62 -8.51 13.42 -7.78
CA VAL A 62 -9.38 13.33 -8.96
C VAL A 62 -10.75 13.98 -8.70
N ARG A 63 -11.31 13.79 -7.49
CA ARG A 63 -12.61 14.34 -7.14
C ARG A 63 -12.58 15.80 -6.73
N SER A 64 -11.58 16.21 -5.96
CA SER A 64 -11.51 17.55 -5.34
C SER A 64 -10.70 18.56 -6.12
N GLY A 65 -9.69 18.13 -6.88
CA GLY A 65 -8.68 19.00 -7.47
C GLY A 65 -7.72 19.64 -6.45
N ASP A 66 -7.74 19.23 -5.19
CA ASP A 66 -6.93 19.81 -4.10
C ASP A 66 -5.46 19.36 -4.19
N THR A 67 -4.67 20.10 -4.94
CA THR A 67 -3.24 19.84 -5.09
C THR A 67 -2.43 20.19 -3.84
N GLU A 68 -2.93 21.07 -2.97
CA GLU A 68 -2.22 21.49 -1.75
C GLU A 68 -2.06 20.31 -0.79
N LEU A 69 -3.15 19.57 -0.54
CA LEU A 69 -3.08 18.37 0.31
C LEU A 69 -2.10 17.33 -0.25
N ILE A 70 -2.10 17.13 -1.57
CA ILE A 70 -1.18 16.18 -2.22
C ILE A 70 0.29 16.58 -2.03
N ILE A 71 0.60 17.88 -2.16
CA ILE A 71 1.96 18.38 -1.92
C ILE A 71 2.37 18.14 -0.46
N ARG A 72 1.50 18.43 0.50
CA ARG A 72 1.74 18.20 1.92
C ARG A 72 1.96 16.70 2.25
N ALA A 73 1.24 15.83 1.58
CA ALA A 73 1.34 14.37 1.77
C ALA A 73 2.62 13.76 1.17
N LYS A 74 3.33 14.47 0.29
CA LYS A 74 4.48 13.91 -0.46
C LYS A 74 5.50 13.20 0.43
N LYS A 75 5.95 13.87 1.49
CA LYS A 75 6.94 13.27 2.41
C LYS A 75 6.43 11.95 2.98
N ARG A 76 5.18 11.94 3.47
CA ARG A 76 4.55 10.75 4.06
C ARG A 76 4.49 9.58 3.09
N VAL A 77 4.08 9.84 1.86
CA VAL A 77 3.98 8.82 0.80
C VAL A 77 5.35 8.25 0.44
N PHE A 78 6.38 9.09 0.34
CA PHE A 78 7.74 8.62 0.02
C PHE A 78 8.41 7.92 1.20
N ASP A 79 8.11 8.30 2.44
CA ASP A 79 8.57 7.57 3.63
C ASP A 79 7.97 6.15 3.64
N LEU A 80 6.67 6.03 3.39
CA LEU A 80 6.01 4.72 3.25
C LEU A 80 6.60 3.90 2.10
N LEU A 81 6.82 4.53 0.94
CA LEU A 81 7.41 3.84 -0.21
C LEU A 81 8.79 3.27 0.14
N ARG A 82 9.68 4.07 0.75
CA ARG A 82 11.01 3.61 1.18
C ARG A 82 10.93 2.47 2.19
N TYR A 83 9.99 2.54 3.12
CA TYR A 83 9.77 1.44 4.07
C TYR A 83 9.40 0.14 3.35
N LEU A 84 8.43 0.18 2.43
CA LEU A 84 8.01 -1.00 1.68
C LEU A 84 9.12 -1.55 0.78
N GLU A 85 9.92 -0.69 0.17
CA GLU A 85 11.06 -1.09 -0.68
C GLU A 85 12.11 -1.92 0.07
N THR A 86 12.19 -1.81 1.40
CA THR A 86 13.09 -2.66 2.20
C THR A 86 12.71 -4.14 2.23
N PHE A 87 11.48 -4.46 1.84
CA PHE A 87 10.95 -5.82 1.76
C PHE A 87 10.92 -6.39 0.34
N GLU A 88 11.44 -5.65 -0.65
CA GLU A 88 11.51 -6.15 -2.02
C GLU A 88 12.57 -7.24 -2.15
N ASN A 89 12.18 -8.37 -2.72
CA ASN A 89 13.10 -9.41 -3.14
C ASN A 89 13.76 -9.08 -4.51
N ALA A 90 14.59 -9.98 -5.03
CA ALA A 90 15.31 -9.77 -6.29
C ALA A 90 14.38 -9.57 -7.52
N ASP A 91 13.15 -10.04 -7.46
CA ASP A 91 12.12 -9.89 -8.49
C ASP A 91 11.26 -8.62 -8.30
N GLY A 92 11.51 -7.85 -7.23
CA GLY A 92 10.77 -6.65 -6.85
C GLY A 92 9.44 -6.94 -6.16
N LEU A 93 9.17 -8.18 -5.76
CA LEU A 93 8.00 -8.56 -4.97
C LEU A 93 8.26 -8.27 -3.50
N LEU A 94 7.25 -7.72 -2.82
CA LEU A 94 7.24 -7.64 -1.37
C LEU A 94 7.21 -9.06 -0.79
N GLU A 95 8.19 -9.35 0.06
CA GLU A 95 8.37 -10.65 0.69
C GLU A 95 8.46 -10.48 2.21
N ARG A 96 7.76 -11.33 2.96
CA ARG A 96 7.76 -11.32 4.43
C ARG A 96 7.42 -9.97 5.04
N LEU A 97 6.37 -9.34 4.53
CA LEU A 97 5.88 -8.09 5.10
C LEU A 97 5.58 -8.28 6.60
N PRO A 98 6.09 -7.38 7.45
CA PRO A 98 5.78 -7.41 8.87
C PRO A 98 4.40 -6.82 9.18
N GLY A 99 3.98 -6.94 10.43
CA GLY A 99 2.70 -6.48 10.90
C GLY A 99 1.56 -7.46 10.57
N TRP A 100 0.35 -6.97 10.61
CA TRP A 100 -0.81 -7.76 10.24
C TRP A 100 -1.09 -7.59 8.74
N VAL A 101 -0.55 -8.50 7.92
CA VAL A 101 -0.88 -8.52 6.49
C VAL A 101 -2.34 -8.93 6.34
N PHE A 102 -3.17 -8.00 5.91
CA PHE A 102 -4.61 -8.18 5.84
C PHE A 102 -5.10 -8.00 4.40
N VAL A 103 -5.67 -9.05 3.83
CA VAL A 103 -6.25 -9.05 2.49
C VAL A 103 -7.75 -8.76 2.56
N GLU A 104 -8.49 -9.60 3.31
CA GLU A 104 -9.91 -9.42 3.56
C GLU A 104 -10.40 -10.39 4.65
N TRP A 105 -11.66 -10.26 5.11
CA TRP A 105 -12.24 -11.09 6.18
C TRP A 105 -12.65 -12.48 5.67
N SER A 106 -11.67 -13.28 5.26
CA SER A 106 -11.87 -14.66 4.81
C SER A 106 -10.65 -15.52 5.05
N ALA A 107 -10.69 -16.78 4.59
CA ALA A 107 -9.54 -17.69 4.60
C ALA A 107 -8.33 -17.19 3.79
N ALA A 108 -8.47 -16.16 2.95
CA ALA A 108 -7.35 -15.56 2.23
C ALA A 108 -6.27 -14.99 3.17
N ASN A 109 -6.64 -14.62 4.41
CA ASN A 109 -5.67 -14.17 5.41
C ASN A 109 -4.81 -15.30 6.00
N ASP A 110 -5.12 -16.56 5.75
CA ASP A 110 -4.29 -17.69 6.11
C ASP A 110 -3.11 -17.89 5.15
N TRP A 111 -3.14 -17.19 3.99
CA TRP A 111 -2.19 -17.33 2.88
C TRP A 111 -1.35 -16.05 2.66
N VAL A 112 -0.85 -15.45 3.75
CA VAL A 112 -0.10 -14.18 3.71
C VAL A 112 1.39 -14.35 4.00
N GLN A 113 1.87 -15.59 4.13
CA GLN A 113 3.28 -15.89 4.38
C GLN A 113 4.14 -15.61 3.15
N ASP A 114 5.39 -15.35 3.40
CA ASP A 114 6.45 -15.10 2.42
C ASP A 114 6.03 -14.12 1.31
N VAL A 115 5.62 -14.60 0.14
CA VAL A 115 5.13 -13.74 -0.95
C VAL A 115 3.61 -13.83 -1.05
N ASN A 116 2.92 -12.78 -0.64
CA ASN A 116 1.46 -12.67 -0.82
C ASN A 116 1.14 -11.86 -2.09
N PHE A 117 0.53 -12.49 -3.08
CA PHE A 117 0.26 -11.85 -4.37
C PHE A 117 -0.81 -10.75 -4.31
N PRO A 118 -1.93 -10.85 -3.57
CA PRO A 118 -2.85 -9.74 -3.39
C PRO A 118 -2.18 -8.48 -2.84
N SER A 119 -1.30 -8.60 -1.84
CA SER A 119 -0.52 -7.46 -1.33
C SER A 119 0.41 -6.87 -2.39
N ASN A 120 1.03 -7.71 -3.21
CA ASN A 120 1.89 -7.27 -4.32
C ASN A 120 1.09 -6.61 -5.47
N MET A 121 -0.13 -7.07 -5.74
CA MET A 121 -1.04 -6.40 -6.69
C MET A 121 -1.41 -5.01 -6.19
N LEU A 122 -1.71 -4.86 -4.89
CA LEU A 122 -1.97 -3.57 -4.26
C LEU A 122 -0.73 -2.67 -4.31
N TYR A 123 0.45 -3.22 -4.02
CA TYR A 123 1.71 -2.49 -4.13
C TYR A 123 1.95 -1.98 -5.56
N ALA A 124 1.77 -2.81 -6.57
CA ALA A 124 1.89 -2.40 -7.96
C ALA A 124 0.93 -1.25 -8.31
N ARG A 125 -0.29 -1.26 -7.76
CA ARG A 125 -1.28 -0.19 -7.94
C ARG A 125 -0.88 1.08 -7.17
N MET A 126 -0.34 0.94 -5.95
CA MET A 126 0.21 2.06 -5.19
C MET A 126 1.35 2.75 -5.95
N LEU A 127 2.29 2.00 -6.53
CA LEU A 127 3.38 2.55 -7.34
C LEU A 127 2.84 3.41 -8.51
N GLN A 128 1.75 2.99 -9.16
CA GLN A 128 1.10 3.80 -10.20
C GLN A 128 0.51 5.08 -9.63
N ALA A 129 -0.14 5.01 -8.47
CA ALA A 129 -0.71 6.18 -7.81
C ALA A 129 0.39 7.20 -7.45
N VAL A 130 1.48 6.75 -6.81
CA VAL A 130 2.64 7.61 -6.49
C VAL A 130 3.20 8.27 -7.75
N ALA A 131 3.36 7.48 -8.82
CA ALA A 131 3.89 7.98 -10.08
C ALA A 131 3.03 9.10 -10.69
N ARG A 132 1.71 8.98 -10.61
CA ARG A 132 0.77 9.99 -11.13
C ARG A 132 0.70 11.21 -10.22
N LEU A 133 0.60 11.00 -8.90
CA LEU A 133 0.52 12.08 -7.92
C LEU A 133 1.75 13.00 -7.96
N TYR A 134 2.95 12.43 -8.16
CA TYR A 134 4.21 13.16 -7.99
C TYR A 134 5.09 13.19 -9.25
N GLN A 135 4.56 12.76 -10.39
CA GLN A 135 5.25 12.77 -11.70
C GLN A 135 6.56 11.97 -11.71
N GLU A 136 6.50 10.76 -11.15
CA GLU A 136 7.64 9.83 -11.03
C GLU A 136 7.56 8.70 -12.07
N PRO A 137 7.97 8.93 -13.33
CA PRO A 137 7.78 7.95 -14.40
C PRO A 137 8.55 6.63 -14.19
N GLY A 138 9.60 6.64 -13.38
CA GLY A 138 10.32 5.43 -12.98
C GLY A 138 9.44 4.44 -12.23
N LEU A 139 8.52 4.92 -11.40
CA LEU A 139 7.59 4.10 -10.65
C LEU A 139 6.51 3.47 -11.53
N LEU A 140 6.11 4.11 -12.64
CA LEU A 140 5.24 3.48 -13.63
C LEU A 140 5.90 2.26 -14.28
N LYS A 141 7.18 2.40 -14.63
CA LYS A 141 7.96 1.29 -15.19
C LYS A 141 8.11 0.17 -14.16
N LYS A 142 8.47 0.51 -12.91
CA LYS A 142 8.58 -0.45 -11.80
C LYS A 142 7.26 -1.22 -11.61
N SER A 143 6.13 -0.51 -11.54
CA SER A 143 4.80 -1.11 -11.43
C SER A 143 4.49 -2.07 -12.59
N SER A 144 4.82 -1.67 -13.83
CA SER A 144 4.57 -2.52 -15.01
C SER A 144 5.39 -3.80 -14.97
N SER A 145 6.67 -3.71 -14.60
CA SER A 145 7.54 -4.87 -14.42
C SER A 145 7.04 -5.80 -13.33
N LEU A 146 6.66 -5.22 -12.18
CA LEU A 146 6.11 -5.99 -11.06
C LEU A 146 4.83 -6.75 -11.45
N ARG A 147 3.91 -6.11 -12.19
CA ARG A 147 2.68 -6.76 -12.67
C ARG A 147 2.98 -7.96 -13.60
N GLU A 148 4.00 -7.86 -14.43
CA GLU A 148 4.41 -9.00 -15.29
C GLU A 148 4.97 -10.15 -14.44
N VAL A 149 5.78 -9.85 -13.42
CA VAL A 149 6.28 -10.85 -12.47
C VAL A 149 5.12 -11.53 -11.74
N ILE A 150 4.19 -10.74 -11.17
CA ILE A 150 3.01 -11.26 -10.49
C ILE A 150 2.23 -12.19 -11.43
N ARG A 151 1.92 -11.73 -12.65
CA ARG A 151 1.18 -12.53 -13.64
C ARG A 151 1.89 -13.85 -13.95
N LYS A 152 3.20 -13.81 -14.11
CA LYS A 152 4.00 -14.99 -14.46
C LYS A 152 4.03 -16.02 -13.32
N ARG A 153 4.10 -15.56 -12.07
CA ARG A 153 4.29 -16.41 -10.89
C ARG A 153 2.97 -16.89 -10.28
N SER A 154 1.95 -16.05 -10.27
CA SER A 154 0.68 -16.35 -9.59
C SER A 154 -0.42 -16.89 -10.51
N TYR A 155 -0.34 -16.71 -11.83
CA TYR A 155 -1.38 -17.21 -12.75
C TYR A 155 -1.10 -18.64 -13.18
N ASN A 156 -1.97 -19.56 -12.78
CA ASN A 156 -1.84 -20.99 -13.06
C ASN A 156 -2.56 -21.46 -14.34
N GLY A 157 -3.06 -20.55 -15.18
CA GLY A 157 -3.82 -20.84 -16.39
C GLY A 157 -5.33 -20.69 -16.23
N HIS A 158 -5.85 -20.66 -15.01
CA HIS A 158 -7.28 -20.53 -14.69
C HIS A 158 -7.57 -19.36 -13.77
N PHE A 159 -6.78 -19.20 -12.69
CA PHE A 159 -6.92 -18.13 -11.72
C PHE A 159 -5.55 -17.74 -11.16
N PHE A 160 -5.51 -16.63 -10.46
CA PHE A 160 -4.34 -16.21 -9.70
C PHE A 160 -4.31 -16.92 -8.34
N THR A 161 -3.13 -17.39 -7.94
CA THR A 161 -2.90 -17.97 -6.62
C THR A 161 -2.64 -16.85 -5.60
N ASP A 162 -2.87 -17.14 -4.32
CA ASP A 162 -2.76 -16.12 -3.26
C ASP A 162 -1.32 -15.88 -2.81
N HIS A 163 -0.45 -16.91 -2.86
CA HIS A 163 0.88 -16.82 -2.25
C HIS A 163 1.87 -17.80 -2.86
N GLU A 164 3.13 -17.58 -2.53
CA GLU A 164 4.22 -18.54 -2.61
C GLU A 164 4.93 -18.59 -1.25
N VAL A 165 5.23 -19.80 -0.78
CA VAL A 165 6.04 -20.02 0.42
C VAL A 165 7.48 -20.38 0.06
N ILE A 166 8.40 -20.12 0.97
CA ILE A 166 9.81 -20.45 0.78
C ILE A 166 10.12 -21.69 1.62
N GLU A 167 10.30 -22.82 0.96
CA GLU A 167 10.74 -24.05 1.58
C GLU A 167 12.16 -24.40 1.12
N ASN A 168 13.07 -24.62 2.09
CA ASN A 168 14.49 -24.92 1.80
C ASN A 168 15.17 -23.90 0.86
N GLY A 169 14.77 -22.63 0.93
CA GLY A 169 15.31 -21.56 0.07
C GLY A 169 14.78 -21.55 -1.36
N GLN A 170 13.72 -22.29 -1.63
CA GLN A 170 13.04 -22.31 -2.94
C GLN A 170 11.57 -21.95 -2.77
N TYR A 171 11.03 -21.23 -3.74
CA TYR A 171 9.59 -20.92 -3.80
C TYR A 171 8.80 -22.17 -4.19
N GLN A 172 7.71 -22.42 -3.48
CA GLN A 172 6.76 -23.49 -3.71
C GLN A 172 5.38 -22.93 -4.03
#